data_24324e6a7b5d65b37764febc9a183918
#
_entry.id   24324e6a7b5d65b37764febc9a183918
#
_cell.length_a   1.000
_cell.length_b   1.000
_cell.length_c   1.000
_cell.angle_alpha   90.00
_cell.angle_beta   90.00
_cell.angle_gamma   90.00
#
_symmetry.space_group_name_H-M   'P 1'
#
loop_
_entity.id
_entity.type
_entity.pdbx_description
1 polymer ?
#
loop_
_entity_poly.entity_id
_entity_poly.type
_entity_poly.pdbx_seq_one_letter_code
_entity_poly.pdbx_strand_id
1 'polypeptide(L)'
;MDLVYNDYNNILHSARRYVMDYKLQFTYLANGKLKTSSGNNDDFSLDIKSDENSLKIVLTPNTDIRIQKFFVTRKYDFSSESKFFANGFQSWSDTKEFAKEERMAGLGLVGKSLFGKVFGLNNVGDYNFVEAEKEAGKFHSHSFAYVRNENEIDFFGSLTDRTGYTLIYADMNNNTLSFSKDLEGVTISEPYEILDLFFDKGEYDGVFDRYFEALGVKPLTDEKIKGYTSWYNYYQNISEEIILRDLNSLYEHREYVNTYQIDDGYQTAVGDWFSINSEKFPNGMKVLVDAIHEKGFTAGLWLTPFGAQKGSMLAKNHPDWLIKDSKGKPIPVGANWGGFYALDIYNEDARNYIKSVFNEVLNVWGFDLVKLDFLYAAAIIPMYGKSRGEIAYDSIELLRECVGDKKILGCGVQQMPCFGKVEYMRIGPDMSLGWKHTWLRNHMHREDVSTPNAIYNSIFRRCLNGRAFLCDPDVFLLRRTNIKFTPDQQKLLGKFIKLFGGVLFMSDNVAEYDSEQLETFRDILTDNAKITAINVNNNTAFIDYVQDGKADVLKFNVTDGTIY
;
A
#
# COMPACT_ATOMS: atom_id res chain seq x y z
N MET A 1 10.07 -49.42 -42.98
CA MET A 1 9.76 -48.01 -43.27
C MET A 1 8.66 -47.45 -42.37
N ASP A 2 8.11 -48.25 -41.46
CA ASP A 2 6.94 -47.88 -40.63
C ASP A 2 7.25 -47.48 -39.17
N LEU A 3 8.52 -47.47 -38.79
CA LEU A 3 8.95 -47.07 -37.44
C LEU A 3 9.39 -45.59 -37.31
N VAL A 4 9.60 -44.90 -38.44
CA VAL A 4 10.04 -43.50 -38.45
C VAL A 4 8.86 -42.52 -38.57
N TYR A 5 7.68 -42.99 -38.99
CA TYR A 5 6.48 -42.16 -39.16
C TYR A 5 5.68 -41.99 -37.86
N ASN A 6 5.84 -42.87 -36.87
CA ASN A 6 5.14 -42.74 -35.58
C ASN A 6 5.83 -41.78 -34.60
N ASP A 7 7.13 -41.60 -34.69
CA ASP A 7 7.86 -40.64 -33.81
C ASP A 7 7.65 -39.17 -34.25
N TYR A 8 7.45 -38.91 -35.54
CA TYR A 8 7.16 -37.54 -36.03
C TYR A 8 5.75 -37.05 -35.64
N ASN A 9 4.76 -37.96 -35.56
CA ASN A 9 3.42 -37.58 -35.11
C ASN A 9 3.32 -37.41 -33.59
N ASN A 10 4.13 -38.10 -32.81
CA ASN A 10 4.21 -37.92 -31.36
C ASN A 10 4.96 -36.63 -30.98
N ILE A 11 5.94 -36.19 -31.77
CA ILE A 11 6.66 -34.93 -31.59
C ILE A 11 5.76 -33.73 -32.00
N LEU A 12 4.90 -33.89 -33.02
CA LEU A 12 3.93 -32.89 -33.43
C LEU A 12 2.70 -32.81 -32.50
N HIS A 13 2.39 -33.85 -31.71
CA HIS A 13 1.34 -33.79 -30.69
C HIS A 13 1.81 -33.24 -29.34
N SER A 14 3.10 -33.30 -29.04
CA SER A 14 3.66 -32.63 -27.83
C SER A 14 3.89 -31.14 -28.00
N ALA A 15 3.81 -30.60 -29.22
CA ALA A 15 3.90 -29.18 -29.56
C ALA A 15 2.53 -28.51 -29.82
N ARG A 16 1.42 -29.08 -29.33
CA ARG A 16 0.22 -28.27 -29.13
C ARG A 16 0.52 -27.31 -28.00
N ARG A 17 1.06 -26.12 -28.37
CA ARG A 17 1.06 -24.92 -27.52
C ARG A 17 -0.33 -24.82 -26.91
N TYR A 18 -0.43 -24.87 -25.59
CA TYR A 18 -1.59 -24.44 -24.84
C TYR A 18 -1.74 -22.94 -25.12
N VAL A 19 -2.37 -22.58 -26.23
CA VAL A 19 -2.90 -21.23 -26.43
C VAL A 19 -4.06 -21.14 -25.47
N MET A 20 -3.86 -20.52 -24.30
CA MET A 20 -4.97 -20.23 -23.41
C MET A 20 -5.99 -19.40 -24.21
N ASP A 21 -7.25 -19.82 -24.19
CA ASP A 21 -8.32 -19.16 -24.96
C ASP A 21 -8.70 -17.86 -24.25
N TYR A 22 -8.01 -16.78 -24.60
CA TYR A 22 -8.30 -15.43 -24.09
C TYR A 22 -9.31 -14.73 -24.96
N LYS A 23 -10.35 -14.16 -24.34
CA LYS A 23 -11.26 -13.23 -24.99
C LYS A 23 -10.80 -11.79 -24.74
N LEU A 24 -10.43 -11.09 -25.80
CA LEU A 24 -10.05 -9.69 -25.79
C LEU A 24 -11.27 -8.78 -25.97
N GLN A 25 -11.30 -7.66 -25.26
CA GLN A 25 -12.32 -6.63 -25.42
C GLN A 25 -11.68 -5.25 -25.26
N PHE A 26 -11.78 -4.43 -26.28
CA PHE A 26 -11.38 -3.03 -26.30
C PHE A 26 -12.57 -2.13 -26.54
N THR A 27 -12.63 -1.03 -25.80
CA THR A 27 -13.44 0.16 -26.12
C THR A 27 -12.46 1.33 -26.17
N TYR A 28 -12.39 2.03 -27.30
CA TYR A 28 -11.38 3.05 -27.53
C TYR A 28 -11.89 4.18 -28.44
N LEU A 29 -11.23 5.33 -28.38
CA LEU A 29 -11.44 6.46 -29.29
C LEU A 29 -10.33 6.46 -30.35
N ALA A 30 -10.70 6.53 -31.61
CA ALA A 30 -9.81 6.76 -32.74
C ALA A 30 -10.46 7.71 -33.74
N ASN A 31 -9.72 8.72 -34.20
CA ASN A 31 -10.24 9.75 -35.12
C ASN A 31 -11.54 10.41 -34.62
N GLY A 32 -11.66 10.67 -33.31
CA GLY A 32 -12.82 11.28 -32.66
C GLY A 32 -14.06 10.37 -32.55
N LYS A 33 -13.98 9.08 -32.90
CA LYS A 33 -15.07 8.11 -32.84
C LYS A 33 -14.82 7.04 -31.80
N LEU A 34 -15.86 6.73 -31.01
CA LEU A 34 -15.84 5.59 -30.10
C LEU A 34 -16.03 4.29 -30.89
N LYS A 35 -15.11 3.34 -30.68
CA LYS A 35 -15.08 2.04 -31.37
C LYS A 35 -14.89 0.90 -30.36
N THR A 36 -15.21 -0.31 -30.78
CA THR A 36 -14.94 -1.56 -30.04
C THR A 36 -14.19 -2.53 -30.93
N SER A 37 -13.32 -3.35 -30.31
CA SER A 37 -12.60 -4.41 -31.02
C SER A 37 -12.36 -5.61 -30.09
N SER A 38 -12.19 -6.79 -30.68
CA SER A 38 -11.77 -8.01 -30.00
C SER A 38 -10.40 -8.54 -30.49
N GLY A 39 -9.66 -7.72 -31.24
CA GLY A 39 -8.35 -8.09 -31.80
C GLY A 39 -7.84 -7.02 -32.76
N ASN A 40 -6.94 -7.42 -33.65
CA ASN A 40 -6.37 -6.57 -34.69
C ASN A 40 -7.46 -5.93 -35.57
N ASN A 41 -7.22 -4.70 -36.00
CA ASN A 41 -8.12 -3.96 -36.89
C ASN A 41 -7.34 -2.85 -37.64
N ASP A 42 -8.05 -1.99 -38.38
CA ASP A 42 -7.42 -0.92 -39.15
C ASP A 42 -6.75 0.17 -38.30
N ASP A 43 -7.16 0.32 -37.03
CA ASP A 43 -6.63 1.36 -36.14
C ASP A 43 -5.40 0.89 -35.36
N PHE A 44 -5.24 -0.42 -35.10
CA PHE A 44 -4.09 -0.98 -34.39
C PHE A 44 -3.89 -2.48 -34.63
N SER A 45 -2.67 -2.94 -34.34
CA SER A 45 -2.30 -4.35 -34.24
C SER A 45 -1.83 -4.71 -32.84
N LEU A 46 -1.95 -5.99 -32.46
CA LEU A 46 -1.52 -6.54 -31.18
C LEU A 46 -0.44 -7.59 -31.40
N ASP A 47 0.69 -7.48 -30.70
CA ASP A 47 1.64 -8.56 -30.49
C ASP A 47 1.33 -9.20 -29.13
N ILE A 48 0.86 -10.46 -29.17
CA ILE A 48 0.45 -11.23 -27.99
C ILE A 48 1.39 -12.39 -27.82
N LYS A 49 2.14 -12.41 -26.73
CA LYS A 49 2.97 -13.53 -26.28
C LYS A 49 2.35 -14.14 -25.05
N SER A 50 2.03 -15.41 -25.10
CA SER A 50 1.39 -16.12 -24.00
C SER A 50 1.92 -17.56 -23.92
N ASP A 51 2.24 -18.00 -22.72
CA ASP A 51 2.53 -19.37 -22.35
C ASP A 51 1.84 -19.72 -21.01
N GLU A 52 2.24 -20.82 -20.38
CA GLU A 52 1.66 -21.24 -19.10
C GLU A 52 2.00 -20.29 -17.93
N ASN A 53 3.12 -19.55 -18.03
CA ASN A 53 3.68 -18.71 -16.97
C ASN A 53 3.62 -17.21 -17.27
N SER A 54 3.16 -16.80 -18.45
CA SER A 54 3.17 -15.39 -18.84
C SER A 54 2.07 -14.99 -19.83
N LEU A 55 1.72 -13.70 -19.80
CA LEU A 55 0.93 -13.04 -20.83
C LEU A 55 1.47 -11.62 -21.04
N LYS A 56 1.99 -11.36 -22.25
CA LYS A 56 2.44 -10.02 -22.63
C LYS A 56 1.67 -9.54 -23.85
N ILE A 57 1.19 -8.30 -23.81
CA ILE A 57 0.44 -7.67 -24.91
C ILE A 57 1.03 -6.29 -25.18
N VAL A 58 1.52 -6.11 -26.42
CA VAL A 58 1.95 -4.82 -26.95
C VAL A 58 0.99 -4.40 -28.05
N LEU A 59 0.47 -3.18 -27.96
CA LEU A 59 -0.38 -2.56 -28.97
C LEU A 59 0.46 -1.62 -29.84
N THR A 60 0.41 -1.82 -31.16
CA THR A 60 1.01 -0.92 -32.14
C THR A 60 -0.10 -0.16 -32.85
N PRO A 61 -0.24 1.16 -32.65
CA PRO A 61 -1.29 1.95 -33.27
C PRO A 61 -0.97 2.26 -34.74
N ASN A 62 -1.99 2.28 -35.59
CA ASN A 62 -1.94 2.83 -36.97
C ASN A 62 -2.45 4.28 -37.01
N THR A 63 -3.10 4.74 -35.94
CA THR A 63 -3.57 6.12 -35.70
C THR A 63 -3.59 6.35 -34.19
N ASP A 64 -3.62 7.60 -33.75
CA ASP A 64 -3.74 7.92 -32.33
C ASP A 64 -5.00 7.32 -31.73
N ILE A 65 -4.83 6.55 -30.65
CA ILE A 65 -5.94 5.92 -29.93
C ILE A 65 -5.91 6.25 -28.45
N ARG A 66 -7.10 6.33 -27.86
CA ARG A 66 -7.29 6.44 -26.40
C ARG A 66 -8.15 5.29 -25.94
N ILE A 67 -7.59 4.38 -25.16
CA ILE A 67 -8.31 3.25 -24.60
C ILE A 67 -9.21 3.75 -23.47
N GLN A 68 -10.50 3.39 -23.54
CA GLN A 68 -11.50 3.69 -22.52
C GLN A 68 -11.75 2.50 -21.60
N LYS A 69 -11.76 1.29 -22.18
CA LYS A 69 -11.87 0.02 -21.46
C LYS A 69 -11.06 -1.04 -22.20
N PHE A 70 -10.38 -1.86 -21.44
CA PHE A 70 -9.60 -2.98 -21.94
C PHE A 70 -9.74 -4.16 -20.99
N PHE A 71 -10.08 -5.33 -21.51
CA PHE A 71 -10.13 -6.57 -20.75
C PHE A 71 -9.58 -7.73 -21.57
N VAL A 72 -8.81 -8.57 -20.87
CA VAL A 72 -8.40 -9.90 -21.33
C VAL A 72 -9.02 -10.90 -20.38
N THR A 73 -9.98 -11.68 -20.85
CA THR A 73 -10.76 -12.60 -20.02
C THR A 73 -10.46 -14.04 -20.40
N ARG A 74 -10.27 -14.90 -19.40
CA ARG A 74 -10.18 -16.34 -19.57
C ARG A 74 -11.16 -17.08 -18.66
N LYS A 75 -11.50 -18.31 -19.01
CA LYS A 75 -12.18 -19.21 -18.08
C LYS A 75 -11.25 -19.62 -16.95
N TYR A 76 -11.80 -19.79 -15.76
CA TYR A 76 -11.11 -20.30 -14.59
C TYR A 76 -12.08 -21.09 -13.73
N ASP A 77 -11.74 -22.34 -13.43
CA ASP A 77 -12.62 -23.22 -12.67
C ASP A 77 -12.40 -23.04 -11.16
N PHE A 78 -13.26 -22.21 -10.55
CA PHE A 78 -13.28 -22.04 -9.10
C PHE A 78 -13.99 -23.24 -8.45
N SER A 79 -13.33 -23.90 -7.49
CA SER A 79 -13.99 -24.88 -6.60
C SER A 79 -14.87 -24.18 -5.56
N SER A 80 -15.70 -24.93 -4.85
CA SER A 80 -16.50 -24.42 -3.73
C SER A 80 -15.64 -23.89 -2.58
N GLU A 81 -14.41 -24.38 -2.44
CA GLU A 81 -13.47 -24.01 -1.38
C GLU A 81 -12.46 -22.93 -1.81
N SER A 82 -12.48 -22.55 -3.09
CA SER A 82 -11.56 -21.54 -3.62
C SER A 82 -11.78 -20.20 -2.93
N LYS A 83 -10.68 -19.52 -2.59
CA LYS A 83 -10.68 -18.13 -2.09
C LYS A 83 -9.87 -17.27 -3.03
N PHE A 84 -10.42 -16.11 -3.41
CA PHE A 84 -9.71 -15.13 -4.22
C PHE A 84 -9.03 -14.10 -3.32
N PHE A 85 -7.72 -14.00 -3.41
CA PHE A 85 -6.97 -12.94 -2.76
C PHE A 85 -7.07 -11.66 -3.58
N ALA A 86 -7.56 -10.60 -2.94
CA ALA A 86 -7.58 -9.26 -3.48
C ALA A 86 -6.60 -8.36 -2.72
N ASN A 87 -5.56 -7.90 -3.43
CA ASN A 87 -4.69 -6.82 -2.95
C ASN A 87 -5.40 -5.48 -3.19
N GLY A 88 -5.60 -4.72 -2.13
CA GLY A 88 -6.23 -3.40 -2.20
C GLY A 88 -5.36 -2.38 -2.93
N PHE A 89 -5.98 -1.29 -3.40
CA PHE A 89 -5.37 -0.26 -4.24
C PHE A 89 -4.13 0.38 -3.63
N GLN A 90 -4.17 0.72 -2.36
CA GLN A 90 -3.06 1.38 -1.67
C GLN A 90 -2.87 0.80 -0.25
N SER A 91 -1.89 1.31 0.51
CA SER A 91 -1.52 0.79 1.83
C SER A 91 -2.72 0.52 2.74
N TRP A 92 -3.69 1.44 2.79
CA TRP A 92 -4.83 1.39 3.72
C TRP A 92 -6.02 0.59 3.21
N SER A 93 -6.08 0.30 1.90
CA SER A 93 -7.20 -0.42 1.30
C SER A 93 -7.28 -1.86 1.80
N ASP A 94 -8.51 -2.31 2.05
CA ASP A 94 -8.78 -3.67 2.52
C ASP A 94 -8.12 -4.71 1.62
N THR A 95 -7.39 -5.63 2.25
CA THR A 95 -6.66 -6.71 1.58
C THR A 95 -6.89 -8.01 2.32
N LYS A 96 -7.50 -8.98 1.65
CA LYS A 96 -7.74 -10.32 2.22
C LYS A 96 -8.08 -11.35 1.15
N GLU A 97 -8.20 -12.60 1.57
CA GLU A 97 -8.84 -13.66 0.79
C GLU A 97 -10.36 -13.59 0.96
N PHE A 98 -11.09 -13.64 -0.15
CA PHE A 98 -12.55 -13.61 -0.21
C PHE A 98 -13.10 -14.96 -0.66
N ALA A 99 -14.07 -15.47 0.06
CA ALA A 99 -14.90 -16.60 -0.37
C ALA A 99 -16.01 -16.10 -1.31
N LYS A 100 -16.59 -17.02 -2.09
CA LYS A 100 -17.63 -16.72 -3.11
C LYS A 100 -18.83 -15.97 -2.55
N GLU A 101 -19.22 -16.19 -1.30
CA GLU A 101 -20.38 -15.60 -0.64
C GLU A 101 -20.12 -14.18 -0.14
N GLU A 102 -18.87 -13.76 -0.10
CA GLU A 102 -18.46 -12.45 0.41
C GLU A 102 -18.59 -11.35 -0.65
N ARG A 103 -18.52 -10.11 -0.17
CA ARG A 103 -18.55 -8.90 -1.01
C ARG A 103 -17.39 -7.99 -0.65
N MET A 104 -16.86 -7.33 -1.64
CA MET A 104 -15.93 -6.23 -1.44
C MET A 104 -16.64 -4.97 -0.95
N ALA A 105 -16.06 -4.31 0.05
CA ALA A 105 -16.54 -3.00 0.49
C ALA A 105 -16.20 -1.94 -0.59
N GLY A 106 -17.16 -1.07 -0.85
CA GLY A 106 -16.99 0.10 -1.71
C GLY A 106 -17.07 1.40 -0.91
N LEU A 107 -17.16 2.52 -1.63
CA LEU A 107 -17.40 3.82 -1.01
C LEU A 107 -18.78 3.82 -0.33
N GLY A 108 -18.80 4.16 0.96
CA GLY A 108 -19.99 4.18 1.78
C GLY A 108 -20.94 5.35 1.47
N LEU A 109 -22.11 5.39 2.14
CA LEU A 109 -23.13 6.43 1.91
C LEU A 109 -22.60 7.84 2.22
N VAL A 110 -21.83 8.00 3.29
CA VAL A 110 -21.21 9.29 3.66
C VAL A 110 -20.16 9.69 2.64
N GLY A 111 -19.33 8.73 2.18
CA GLY A 111 -18.34 8.98 1.11
C GLY A 111 -18.98 9.43 -0.21
N LYS A 112 -20.16 8.90 -0.54
CA LYS A 112 -20.93 9.30 -1.75
C LYS A 112 -21.73 10.60 -1.59
N SER A 113 -21.87 11.12 -0.38
CA SER A 113 -22.63 12.33 -0.06
C SER A 113 -21.94 13.60 -0.58
N LEU A 114 -22.64 14.75 -0.46
CA LEU A 114 -22.03 16.06 -0.73
C LEU A 114 -20.79 16.32 0.15
N PHE A 115 -20.83 15.89 1.41
CA PHE A 115 -19.67 15.96 2.32
C PHE A 115 -18.50 15.19 1.74
N GLY A 116 -18.68 13.92 1.35
CA GLY A 116 -17.63 13.11 0.74
C GLY A 116 -17.01 13.76 -0.49
N LYS A 117 -17.82 14.36 -1.35
CA LYS A 117 -17.35 15.08 -2.54
C LYS A 117 -16.59 16.36 -2.22
N VAL A 118 -17.04 17.14 -1.23
CA VAL A 118 -16.36 18.38 -0.78
C VAL A 118 -14.96 18.11 -0.23
N PHE A 119 -14.77 16.94 0.40
CA PHE A 119 -13.49 16.52 0.95
C PHE A 119 -12.72 15.56 0.02
N GLY A 120 -13.29 15.16 -1.10
CA GLY A 120 -12.63 14.26 -2.05
C GLY A 120 -12.39 12.86 -1.51
N LEU A 121 -13.31 12.29 -0.70
CA LEU A 121 -13.16 10.96 -0.12
C LEU A 121 -13.12 9.84 -1.19
N ASN A 122 -13.63 10.12 -2.38
CA ASN A 122 -13.52 9.24 -3.54
C ASN A 122 -12.10 9.19 -4.13
N ASN A 123 -11.21 10.11 -3.77
CA ASN A 123 -9.81 10.14 -4.24
C ASN A 123 -8.86 9.34 -3.33
N VAL A 124 -9.32 8.91 -2.13
CA VAL A 124 -8.50 8.13 -1.18
C VAL A 124 -8.25 6.71 -1.68
N GLY A 125 -9.21 6.14 -2.43
CA GLY A 125 -9.14 4.81 -3.03
C GLY A 125 -9.31 4.83 -4.55
N ASP A 126 -9.62 3.69 -5.12
CA ASP A 126 -9.81 3.48 -6.56
C ASP A 126 -11.22 3.85 -7.08
N TYR A 127 -12.04 4.48 -6.27
CA TYR A 127 -13.47 4.71 -6.48
C TYR A 127 -13.83 5.55 -7.71
N ASN A 128 -12.87 6.24 -8.32
CA ASN A 128 -13.06 7.08 -9.50
C ASN A 128 -12.87 6.33 -10.82
N PHE A 129 -12.10 5.23 -10.82
CA PHE A 129 -11.70 4.53 -12.04
C PHE A 129 -11.97 3.02 -12.00
N VAL A 130 -12.32 2.48 -10.83
CA VAL A 130 -12.77 1.09 -10.68
C VAL A 130 -14.25 1.07 -10.33
N GLU A 131 -15.04 0.37 -11.14
CA GLU A 131 -16.46 0.18 -10.84
C GLU A 131 -16.60 -0.83 -9.69
N ALA A 132 -17.23 -0.38 -8.59
CA ALA A 132 -17.41 -1.23 -7.42
C ALA A 132 -18.41 -2.35 -7.73
N GLU A 133 -17.96 -3.59 -7.59
CA GLU A 133 -18.82 -4.78 -7.72
C GLU A 133 -19.83 -4.85 -6.56
N LYS A 134 -21.10 -5.03 -6.89
CA LYS A 134 -22.18 -5.08 -5.89
C LYS A 134 -22.59 -6.51 -5.53
N GLU A 135 -22.19 -7.48 -6.34
CA GLU A 135 -22.57 -8.87 -6.19
C GLU A 135 -21.53 -9.64 -5.36
N ALA A 136 -21.98 -10.59 -4.57
CA ALA A 136 -21.10 -11.55 -3.93
C ALA A 136 -20.39 -12.40 -5.00
N GLY A 137 -19.16 -12.82 -4.73
CA GLY A 137 -18.38 -13.65 -5.65
C GLY A 137 -17.73 -12.89 -6.80
N LYS A 138 -17.80 -11.55 -6.80
CA LYS A 138 -17.11 -10.68 -7.75
C LYS A 138 -16.14 -9.78 -7.02
N PHE A 139 -14.88 -9.81 -7.45
CA PHE A 139 -13.77 -9.14 -6.78
C PHE A 139 -12.82 -8.53 -7.78
N HIS A 140 -12.07 -7.52 -7.35
CA HIS A 140 -10.91 -7.01 -8.07
C HIS A 140 -9.69 -6.88 -7.15
N SER A 141 -8.53 -6.95 -7.76
CA SER A 141 -7.23 -6.84 -7.12
C SER A 141 -6.32 -5.91 -7.91
N HIS A 142 -5.42 -5.22 -7.23
CA HIS A 142 -4.42 -4.35 -7.84
C HIS A 142 -3.06 -5.03 -7.88
N SER A 143 -2.37 -4.92 -9.01
CA SER A 143 -1.01 -5.38 -9.29
C SER A 143 -0.83 -6.89 -9.24
N PHE A 144 -1.33 -7.60 -8.25
CA PHE A 144 -1.27 -9.07 -8.15
C PHE A 144 -2.47 -9.65 -7.40
N ALA A 145 -2.78 -10.90 -7.73
CA ALA A 145 -3.83 -11.69 -7.10
C ALA A 145 -3.43 -13.16 -7.07
N TYR A 146 -4.12 -13.94 -6.27
CA TYR A 146 -4.08 -15.40 -6.37
C TYR A 146 -5.43 -16.02 -6.05
N VAL A 147 -5.62 -17.24 -6.51
CA VAL A 147 -6.70 -18.12 -6.05
C VAL A 147 -6.07 -19.18 -5.15
N ARG A 148 -6.51 -19.25 -3.89
CA ARG A 148 -6.10 -20.30 -2.98
C ARG A 148 -7.00 -21.50 -3.15
N ASN A 149 -6.38 -22.63 -3.44
CA ASN A 149 -7.00 -23.95 -3.47
C ASN A 149 -6.26 -24.84 -2.46
N GLU A 150 -6.87 -25.05 -1.29
CA GLU A 150 -6.25 -25.77 -0.17
C GLU A 150 -4.89 -25.16 0.26
N ASN A 151 -3.79 -25.88 0.04
CA ASN A 151 -2.44 -25.47 0.45
C ASN A 151 -1.64 -24.77 -0.65
N GLU A 152 -2.16 -24.73 -1.88
CA GLU A 152 -1.50 -24.09 -3.02
C GLU A 152 -2.22 -22.82 -3.45
N ILE A 153 -1.51 -21.98 -4.16
CA ILE A 153 -2.06 -20.79 -4.80
C ILE A 153 -1.81 -20.84 -6.31
N ASP A 154 -2.82 -20.44 -7.10
CA ASP A 154 -2.67 -20.06 -8.50
C ASP A 154 -2.49 -18.55 -8.55
N PHE A 155 -1.31 -18.08 -8.92
CA PHE A 155 -0.88 -16.69 -8.81
C PHE A 155 -0.91 -15.97 -10.16
N PHE A 156 -1.26 -14.68 -10.12
CA PHE A 156 -1.30 -13.75 -11.24
C PHE A 156 -0.70 -12.43 -10.80
N GLY A 157 0.42 -12.01 -11.38
CA GLY A 157 1.09 -10.76 -10.99
C GLY A 157 1.48 -9.91 -12.18
N SER A 158 1.32 -8.60 -12.07
CA SER A 158 1.87 -7.62 -13.01
C SER A 158 3.39 -7.55 -12.87
N LEU A 159 4.11 -7.53 -13.97
CA LEU A 159 5.54 -7.23 -13.97
C LEU A 159 5.82 -5.73 -14.02
N THR A 160 4.83 -4.92 -14.39
CA THR A 160 4.93 -3.46 -14.33
C THR A 160 3.56 -2.78 -14.27
N ASP A 161 3.44 -1.79 -13.39
CA ASP A 161 2.32 -0.83 -13.36
C ASP A 161 2.74 0.55 -13.89
N ARG A 162 3.95 0.68 -14.45
CA ARG A 162 4.48 1.95 -14.97
C ARG A 162 3.65 2.49 -16.15
N THR A 163 3.07 1.63 -16.97
CA THR A 163 2.18 2.05 -18.07
C THR A 163 0.74 2.29 -17.64
N GLY A 164 0.40 1.95 -16.40
CA GLY A 164 -0.94 2.07 -15.80
C GLY A 164 -1.12 1.02 -14.72
N TYR A 165 -2.05 1.23 -13.80
CA TYR A 165 -2.36 0.24 -12.76
C TYR A 165 -2.96 -1.01 -13.38
N THR A 166 -2.43 -2.16 -13.04
CA THR A 166 -2.98 -3.46 -13.45
C THR A 166 -4.09 -3.87 -12.49
N LEU A 167 -5.20 -4.28 -13.08
CA LEU A 167 -6.39 -4.75 -12.38
C LEU A 167 -6.67 -6.21 -12.75
N ILE A 168 -6.91 -7.04 -11.75
CA ILE A 168 -7.22 -8.45 -11.89
C ILE A 168 -8.59 -8.71 -11.28
N TYR A 169 -9.54 -9.17 -12.09
CA TYR A 169 -10.92 -9.40 -11.69
C TYR A 169 -11.22 -10.88 -11.61
N ALA A 170 -11.94 -11.29 -10.57
CA ALA A 170 -12.52 -12.62 -10.45
C ALA A 170 -14.05 -12.52 -10.46
N ASP A 171 -14.71 -13.25 -11.34
CA ASP A 171 -16.13 -13.54 -11.28
C ASP A 171 -16.31 -15.03 -11.00
N MET A 172 -16.42 -15.36 -9.71
CA MET A 172 -16.57 -16.75 -9.25
C MET A 172 -17.96 -17.32 -9.60
N ASN A 173 -18.94 -16.47 -9.96
CA ASN A 173 -20.27 -16.91 -10.36
C ASN A 173 -20.28 -17.42 -11.80
N ASN A 174 -19.46 -16.82 -12.67
CA ASN A 174 -19.36 -17.15 -14.10
C ASN A 174 -18.06 -17.89 -14.45
N ASN A 175 -17.25 -18.25 -13.45
CA ASN A 175 -15.99 -18.95 -13.64
C ASN A 175 -15.05 -18.23 -14.62
N THR A 176 -14.77 -16.93 -14.36
CA THR A 176 -13.87 -16.14 -15.20
C THR A 176 -12.86 -15.34 -14.37
N LEU A 177 -11.66 -15.21 -14.92
CA LEU A 177 -10.65 -14.24 -14.53
C LEU A 177 -10.46 -13.24 -15.68
N SER A 178 -10.35 -11.96 -15.33
CA SER A 178 -10.09 -10.89 -16.31
C SER A 178 -8.94 -10.01 -15.85
N PHE A 179 -8.12 -9.59 -16.79
CA PHE A 179 -7.00 -8.68 -16.59
C PHE A 179 -7.28 -7.38 -17.34
N SER A 180 -6.96 -6.27 -16.72
CA SER A 180 -7.18 -4.93 -17.28
C SER A 180 -6.04 -4.00 -16.86
N LYS A 181 -5.99 -2.82 -17.47
CA LYS A 181 -5.05 -1.76 -17.10
C LYS A 181 -5.74 -0.41 -17.13
N ASP A 182 -5.48 0.43 -16.13
CA ASP A 182 -5.92 1.82 -16.10
C ASP A 182 -5.09 2.66 -17.07
N LEU A 183 -5.64 2.88 -18.25
CA LEU A 183 -5.04 3.66 -19.33
C LEU A 183 -5.75 5.01 -19.55
N GLU A 184 -6.56 5.45 -18.60
CA GLU A 184 -7.22 6.74 -18.70
C GLU A 184 -6.20 7.87 -18.85
N GLY A 185 -6.49 8.82 -19.74
CA GLY A 185 -5.64 9.99 -20.02
C GLY A 185 -4.49 9.74 -21.00
N VAL A 186 -4.17 8.48 -21.31
CA VAL A 186 -3.10 8.14 -22.25
C VAL A 186 -3.58 8.21 -23.70
N THR A 187 -2.80 8.87 -24.56
CA THR A 187 -2.94 8.78 -26.02
C THR A 187 -1.81 7.92 -26.56
N ILE A 188 -2.15 6.78 -27.16
CA ILE A 188 -1.20 5.82 -27.70
C ILE A 188 -0.97 6.16 -29.16
N SER A 189 0.22 6.66 -29.50
CA SER A 189 0.68 7.05 -30.83
C SER A 189 1.87 6.24 -31.33
N GLU A 190 2.45 5.41 -30.46
CA GLU A 190 3.60 4.52 -30.74
C GLU A 190 3.39 3.16 -30.06
N PRO A 191 4.19 2.12 -30.34
CA PRO A 191 4.04 0.83 -29.68
C PRO A 191 4.01 0.95 -28.17
N TYR A 192 2.96 0.40 -27.53
CA TYR A 192 2.68 0.56 -26.12
C TYR A 192 2.43 -0.81 -25.46
N GLU A 193 3.15 -1.08 -24.37
CA GLU A 193 2.95 -2.27 -23.56
C GLU A 193 1.71 -2.13 -22.69
N ILE A 194 0.64 -2.85 -23.06
CA ILE A 194 -0.62 -2.82 -22.32
C ILE A 194 -0.58 -3.74 -21.10
N LEU A 195 -0.07 -4.97 -21.26
CA LEU A 195 0.05 -5.96 -20.18
C LEU A 195 1.38 -6.67 -20.26
N ASP A 196 1.97 -6.92 -19.09
CA ASP A 196 3.05 -7.87 -18.87
C ASP A 196 2.78 -8.58 -17.55
N LEU A 197 2.32 -9.83 -17.62
CA LEU A 197 1.85 -10.63 -16.48
C LEU A 197 2.70 -11.87 -16.30
N PHE A 198 2.98 -12.18 -15.04
CA PHE A 198 3.60 -13.41 -14.57
C PHE A 198 2.52 -14.29 -13.95
N PHE A 199 2.55 -15.59 -14.28
CA PHE A 199 1.67 -16.62 -13.72
C PHE A 199 2.51 -17.71 -13.10
N ASP A 200 2.06 -18.23 -11.97
CA ASP A 200 2.73 -19.33 -11.29
C ASP A 200 1.75 -20.10 -10.42
N LYS A 201 2.12 -21.33 -10.03
CA LYS A 201 1.33 -22.17 -9.15
C LYS A 201 2.24 -22.90 -8.16
N GLY A 202 1.75 -23.08 -6.94
CA GLY A 202 2.45 -23.87 -5.93
C GLY A 202 2.26 -23.37 -4.50
N GLU A 203 3.23 -23.68 -3.67
CA GLU A 203 3.29 -23.25 -2.29
C GLU A 203 3.50 -21.74 -2.22
N TYR A 204 2.86 -21.08 -1.22
CA TYR A 204 2.72 -19.63 -1.11
C TYR A 204 4.06 -18.88 -1.18
N ASP A 205 5.00 -19.21 -0.30
CA ASP A 205 6.25 -18.45 -0.21
C ASP A 205 7.12 -18.67 -1.45
N GLY A 206 7.19 -19.91 -1.97
CA GLY A 206 7.94 -20.22 -3.18
C GLY A 206 7.43 -19.50 -4.42
N VAL A 207 6.11 -19.33 -4.57
CA VAL A 207 5.51 -18.57 -5.66
C VAL A 207 5.89 -17.08 -5.57
N PHE A 208 5.80 -16.48 -4.38
CA PHE A 208 6.20 -15.09 -4.21
C PHE A 208 7.70 -14.88 -4.39
N ASP A 209 8.55 -15.83 -3.97
CA ASP A 209 10.00 -15.77 -4.22
C ASP A 209 10.29 -15.69 -5.73
N ARG A 210 9.67 -16.55 -6.54
CA ARG A 210 9.84 -16.53 -8.01
C ARG A 210 9.25 -15.27 -8.65
N TYR A 211 8.13 -14.76 -8.14
CA TYR A 211 7.55 -13.50 -8.65
C TYR A 211 8.49 -12.32 -8.40
N PHE A 212 9.07 -12.17 -7.20
CA PHE A 212 10.01 -11.09 -6.91
C PHE A 212 11.35 -11.26 -7.64
N GLU A 213 11.78 -12.50 -7.90
CA GLU A 213 12.91 -12.78 -8.81
C GLU A 213 12.62 -12.31 -10.24
N ALA A 214 11.42 -12.62 -10.77
CA ALA A 214 10.99 -12.16 -12.10
C ALA A 214 10.89 -10.63 -12.21
N LEU A 215 10.47 -9.95 -11.14
CA LEU A 215 10.47 -8.48 -11.04
C LEU A 215 11.88 -7.88 -10.96
N GLY A 216 12.89 -8.68 -10.58
CA GLY A 216 14.25 -8.18 -10.30
C GLY A 216 14.31 -7.26 -9.07
N VAL A 217 13.35 -7.40 -8.14
CA VAL A 217 13.21 -6.54 -6.95
C VAL A 217 13.85 -7.23 -5.74
N LYS A 218 14.54 -6.42 -4.93
CA LYS A 218 15.07 -6.81 -3.61
C LYS A 218 14.81 -5.70 -2.60
N PRO A 219 14.66 -6.01 -1.32
CA PRO A 219 14.55 -5.00 -0.29
C PRO A 219 15.85 -4.18 -0.19
N LEU A 220 15.73 -2.89 0.13
CA LEU A 220 16.88 -1.99 0.27
C LEU A 220 17.60 -2.19 1.61
N THR A 221 16.96 -2.82 2.58
CA THR A 221 17.52 -3.08 3.92
C THR A 221 16.93 -4.36 4.51
N ASP A 222 17.67 -4.99 5.42
CA ASP A 222 17.22 -6.06 6.32
C ASP A 222 17.17 -5.59 7.79
N GLU A 223 17.54 -4.33 8.05
CA GLU A 223 17.52 -3.71 9.37
C GLU A 223 16.11 -3.36 9.81
N LYS A 224 15.62 -4.00 10.87
CA LYS A 224 14.33 -3.68 11.48
C LYS A 224 14.36 -2.36 12.23
N ILE A 225 13.28 -1.59 12.10
CA ILE A 225 13.00 -0.47 12.99
C ILE A 225 12.34 -0.99 14.26
N LYS A 226 12.86 -0.57 15.42
CA LYS A 226 12.30 -0.82 16.74
C LYS A 226 12.32 0.49 17.51
N GLY A 227 11.16 0.96 17.94
CA GLY A 227 11.17 2.24 18.63
C GLY A 227 9.84 2.95 18.79
N TYR A 228 9.91 4.25 18.73
CA TYR A 228 8.84 5.17 19.10
C TYR A 228 8.33 5.97 17.92
N THR A 229 7.01 6.22 17.89
CA THR A 229 6.34 7.23 17.08
C THR A 229 5.36 8.03 17.92
N SER A 230 5.29 9.36 17.77
CA SER A 230 4.52 10.21 18.68
C SER A 230 3.02 10.24 18.43
N TRP A 231 2.51 9.62 17.33
CA TRP A 231 1.13 9.82 16.87
C TRP A 231 0.06 9.33 17.85
N TYR A 232 0.05 8.06 18.19
CA TYR A 232 -1.10 7.39 18.85
C TYR A 232 -1.38 7.78 20.30
N ASN A 233 -0.46 8.49 20.96
CA ASN A 233 -0.69 9.00 22.31
C ASN A 233 -1.15 10.46 22.32
N TYR A 234 -0.59 11.26 21.42
CA TYR A 234 -0.75 12.71 21.48
C TYR A 234 -1.42 13.30 20.24
N TYR A 235 -1.48 12.55 19.12
CA TYR A 235 -1.86 13.09 17.82
C TYR A 235 -1.07 14.38 17.54
N GLN A 236 -1.71 15.44 17.11
CA GLN A 236 -1.05 16.73 16.89
C GLN A 236 -0.67 17.50 18.17
N ASN A 237 -1.04 17.01 19.37
CA ASN A 237 -0.75 17.70 20.65
C ASN A 237 0.63 17.35 21.21
N ILE A 238 1.63 17.29 20.36
CA ILE A 238 3.04 17.12 20.71
C ILE A 238 3.70 18.48 21.01
N SER A 239 4.75 18.47 21.83
CA SER A 239 5.61 19.62 22.12
C SER A 239 7.04 19.16 22.33
N GLU A 240 7.99 20.09 22.29
CA GLU A 240 9.40 19.82 22.59
C GLU A 240 9.57 19.14 23.96
N GLU A 241 8.82 19.60 24.98
CA GLU A 241 8.83 19.01 26.33
C GLU A 241 8.38 17.54 26.31
N ILE A 242 7.26 17.23 25.63
CA ILE A 242 6.73 15.87 25.51
C ILE A 242 7.74 14.97 24.78
N ILE A 243 8.28 15.43 23.66
CA ILE A 243 9.25 14.68 22.86
C ILE A 243 10.52 14.36 23.66
N LEU A 244 11.08 15.36 24.35
CA LEU A 244 12.28 15.14 25.17
C LEU A 244 12.01 14.26 26.39
N ARG A 245 10.84 14.38 27.03
CA ARG A 245 10.43 13.52 28.16
C ARG A 245 10.35 12.05 27.72
N ASP A 246 9.64 11.77 26.62
CA ASP A 246 9.43 10.41 26.13
C ASP A 246 10.74 9.83 25.56
N LEU A 247 11.59 10.65 24.94
CA LEU A 247 12.91 10.27 24.51
C LEU A 247 13.81 9.84 25.71
N ASN A 248 13.75 10.61 26.82
CA ASN A 248 14.52 10.27 28.03
C ASN A 248 14.05 8.95 28.65
N SER A 249 12.74 8.72 28.70
CA SER A 249 12.21 7.46 29.22
C SER A 249 12.59 6.26 28.33
N LEU A 250 12.56 6.43 27.01
CA LEU A 250 12.94 5.37 26.07
C LEU A 250 14.43 5.03 26.14
N TYR A 251 15.30 6.01 26.44
CA TYR A 251 16.74 5.80 26.55
C TYR A 251 17.15 4.78 27.61
N GLU A 252 16.37 4.65 28.68
CA GLU A 252 16.58 3.62 29.72
C GLU A 252 16.43 2.18 29.17
N HIS A 253 15.88 2.04 27.96
CA HIS A 253 15.64 0.76 27.26
C HIS A 253 16.33 0.71 25.89
N ARG A 254 17.40 1.49 25.68
CA ARG A 254 18.11 1.65 24.40
C ARG A 254 18.65 0.35 23.79
N GLU A 255 18.82 -0.69 24.60
CA GLU A 255 19.25 -2.01 24.13
C GLU A 255 18.19 -2.74 23.28
N TYR A 256 16.91 -2.32 23.36
CA TYR A 256 15.77 -2.90 22.63
C TYR A 256 15.33 -2.05 21.45
N VAL A 257 15.73 -0.78 21.39
CA VAL A 257 15.21 0.21 20.42
C VAL A 257 16.35 0.90 19.67
N ASN A 258 16.06 1.30 18.42
CA ASN A 258 17.05 1.97 17.56
C ASN A 258 16.52 3.26 16.90
N THR A 259 15.22 3.58 17.01
CA THR A 259 14.61 4.67 16.27
C THR A 259 13.63 5.48 17.12
N TYR A 260 13.69 6.80 16.97
CA TYR A 260 12.74 7.75 17.56
C TYR A 260 12.16 8.64 16.47
N GLN A 261 10.86 8.50 16.18
CA GLN A 261 10.15 9.24 15.14
C GLN A 261 9.21 10.28 15.73
N ILE A 262 9.29 11.51 15.23
CA ILE A 262 8.34 12.60 15.49
C ILE A 262 7.30 12.57 14.37
N ASP A 263 6.02 12.43 14.73
CA ASP A 263 4.90 12.39 13.79
C ASP A 263 4.26 13.78 13.60
N ASP A 264 3.08 13.88 12.96
CA ASP A 264 2.33 15.11 12.66
C ASP A 264 2.10 15.98 13.92
N GLY A 265 2.23 17.31 13.79
CA GLY A 265 1.89 18.29 14.85
C GLY A 265 3.00 19.27 15.19
N TYR A 266 4.17 19.20 14.56
CA TYR A 266 5.28 20.12 14.75
C TYR A 266 5.18 21.38 13.88
N GLN A 267 4.60 21.28 12.70
CA GLN A 267 4.39 22.36 11.74
C GLN A 267 3.13 23.18 12.07
N THR A 268 3.05 24.41 11.57
CA THR A 268 1.86 25.27 11.75
C THR A 268 0.67 24.85 10.90
N ALA A 269 0.92 24.29 9.71
CA ALA A 269 -0.07 23.68 8.85
C ALA A 269 0.60 22.67 7.91
N VAL A 270 -0.14 21.63 7.51
CA VAL A 270 0.35 20.67 6.52
C VAL A 270 0.56 21.37 5.17
N GLY A 271 1.77 21.23 4.64
CA GLY A 271 2.25 21.95 3.46
C GLY A 271 3.20 23.10 3.79
N ASP A 272 3.08 23.73 4.96
CA ASP A 272 3.95 24.86 5.38
C ASP A 272 5.18 24.32 6.15
N TRP A 273 5.98 23.48 5.53
CA TRP A 273 7.02 22.66 6.18
C TRP A 273 8.18 23.45 6.80
N PHE A 274 8.42 24.70 6.36
CA PHE A 274 9.41 25.60 6.96
C PHE A 274 8.85 26.39 8.17
N SER A 275 7.54 26.29 8.43
CA SER A 275 6.85 26.99 9.50
C SER A 275 6.63 26.08 10.70
N ILE A 276 7.59 26.06 11.62
CA ILE A 276 7.51 25.31 12.87
C ILE A 276 6.63 26.07 13.87
N ASN A 277 5.80 25.34 14.61
CA ASN A 277 4.98 25.93 15.68
C ASN A 277 5.88 26.32 16.87
N SER A 278 6.24 27.59 16.97
CA SER A 278 7.18 28.10 17.97
C SER A 278 6.64 28.08 19.41
N GLU A 279 5.33 27.97 19.62
CA GLU A 279 4.74 27.79 20.96
C GLU A 279 4.99 26.35 21.46
N LYS A 280 4.98 25.38 20.57
CA LYS A 280 5.20 23.95 20.88
C LYS A 280 6.69 23.56 20.81
N PHE A 281 7.45 24.15 19.89
CA PHE A 281 8.84 23.85 19.57
C PHE A 281 9.68 25.13 19.52
N PRO A 282 9.90 25.80 20.68
CA PRO A 282 10.54 27.11 20.73
C PRO A 282 12.00 27.11 20.24
N ASN A 283 12.69 25.94 20.32
CA ASN A 283 14.08 25.79 19.89
C ASN A 283 14.23 25.14 18.51
N GLY A 284 13.10 24.87 17.82
CA GLY A 284 13.07 24.27 16.49
C GLY A 284 13.40 22.77 16.47
N MET A 285 13.47 22.19 15.25
CA MET A 285 13.58 20.74 15.09
C MET A 285 15.01 20.21 15.26
N LYS A 286 16.03 21.02 14.94
CA LYS A 286 17.42 20.57 15.03
C LYS A 286 17.84 20.16 16.44
N VAL A 287 17.40 20.89 17.47
CA VAL A 287 17.69 20.57 18.87
C VAL A 287 17.15 19.19 19.26
N LEU A 288 15.99 18.80 18.73
CA LEU A 288 15.40 17.49 18.96
C LEU A 288 16.20 16.38 18.24
N VAL A 289 16.63 16.64 17.01
CA VAL A 289 17.49 15.69 16.27
C VAL A 289 18.80 15.47 16.99
N ASP A 290 19.46 16.55 17.45
CA ASP A 290 20.71 16.45 18.19
C ASP A 290 20.52 15.63 19.49
N ALA A 291 19.42 15.86 20.23
CA ALA A 291 19.09 15.10 21.44
C ALA A 291 18.80 13.61 21.15
N ILE A 292 18.15 13.28 20.02
CA ILE A 292 17.91 11.91 19.58
C ILE A 292 19.24 11.22 19.25
N HIS A 293 20.12 11.89 18.51
CA HIS A 293 21.44 11.38 18.12
C HIS A 293 22.36 11.20 19.32
N GLU A 294 22.37 12.12 20.30
CA GLU A 294 23.14 11.99 21.55
C GLU A 294 22.77 10.71 22.32
N LYS A 295 21.55 10.23 22.17
CA LYS A 295 21.08 8.97 22.77
C LYS A 295 21.33 7.74 21.89
N GLY A 296 21.90 7.92 20.69
CA GLY A 296 22.26 6.85 19.76
C GLY A 296 21.09 6.31 18.94
N PHE A 297 19.98 7.05 18.82
CA PHE A 297 18.83 6.66 18.02
C PHE A 297 18.87 7.27 16.62
N THR A 298 18.28 6.57 15.65
CA THR A 298 17.91 7.10 14.34
C THR A 298 16.78 8.11 14.52
N ALA A 299 16.94 9.34 14.01
CA ALA A 299 15.94 10.38 14.07
C ALA A 299 14.98 10.29 12.88
N GLY A 300 13.67 10.10 13.15
CA GLY A 300 12.62 10.04 12.12
C GLY A 300 11.68 11.25 12.17
N LEU A 301 11.18 11.69 11.00
CA LEU A 301 10.17 12.74 10.87
C LEU A 301 9.06 12.35 9.92
N TRP A 302 7.82 12.71 10.27
CA TRP A 302 6.65 12.55 9.42
C TRP A 302 6.48 13.76 8.48
N LEU A 303 6.09 13.48 7.23
CA LEU A 303 5.76 14.46 6.20
C LEU A 303 4.65 13.93 5.30
N THR A 304 3.81 14.83 4.74
CA THR A 304 2.99 14.54 3.55
C THR A 304 3.45 15.43 2.39
N PRO A 305 4.45 14.98 1.61
CA PRO A 305 5.18 15.83 0.68
C PRO A 305 4.34 16.34 -0.49
N PHE A 306 3.25 15.64 -0.82
CA PHE A 306 2.34 15.99 -1.90
C PHE A 306 1.05 16.64 -1.42
N GLY A 307 0.90 16.93 -0.12
CA GLY A 307 -0.30 17.48 0.47
C GLY A 307 -0.17 18.95 0.85
N ALA A 308 -1.22 19.73 0.62
CA ALA A 308 -1.35 21.11 1.10
C ALA A 308 -2.71 21.30 1.77
N GLN A 309 -2.73 21.50 3.10
CA GLN A 309 -3.96 21.80 3.85
C GLN A 309 -4.67 23.02 3.26
N LYS A 310 -5.99 23.00 3.16
CA LYS A 310 -6.78 24.12 2.59
C LYS A 310 -6.50 25.45 3.26
N GLY A 311 -6.15 25.45 4.55
CA GLY A 311 -5.82 26.62 5.36
C GLY A 311 -4.36 27.07 5.29
N SER A 312 -3.45 26.27 4.71
CA SER A 312 -2.01 26.57 4.67
C SER A 312 -1.67 27.81 3.84
N MET A 313 -0.53 28.41 4.11
CA MET A 313 0.01 29.52 3.30
C MET A 313 0.41 29.01 1.92
N LEU A 314 0.91 27.77 1.84
CA LEU A 314 1.21 27.11 0.57
C LEU A 314 -0.01 27.10 -0.36
N ALA A 315 -1.14 26.58 0.10
CA ALA A 315 -2.35 26.49 -0.73
C ALA A 315 -2.93 27.86 -1.11
N LYS A 316 -2.79 28.87 -0.23
CA LYS A 316 -3.28 30.23 -0.48
C LYS A 316 -2.42 31.02 -1.45
N ASN A 317 -1.09 30.93 -1.29
CA ASN A 317 -0.14 31.73 -2.06
C ASN A 317 0.22 31.09 -3.40
N HIS A 318 0.12 29.77 -3.50
CA HIS A 318 0.51 29.01 -4.69
C HIS A 318 -0.63 28.08 -5.18
N PRO A 319 -1.82 28.61 -5.49
CA PRO A 319 -2.93 27.81 -6.01
C PRO A 319 -2.63 27.24 -7.42
N ASP A 320 -1.63 27.74 -8.11
CA ASP A 320 -1.09 27.27 -9.38
C ASP A 320 -0.25 25.99 -9.25
N TRP A 321 0.24 25.67 -8.06
CA TRP A 321 0.97 24.44 -7.75
C TRP A 321 0.07 23.23 -7.46
N LEU A 322 -1.25 23.47 -7.35
CA LEU A 322 -2.21 22.44 -6.96
C LEU A 322 -2.77 21.70 -8.18
N ILE A 323 -3.00 20.41 -8.05
CA ILE A 323 -3.74 19.62 -9.06
C ILE A 323 -5.17 20.16 -9.16
N LYS A 324 -5.63 20.44 -10.39
CA LYS A 324 -6.91 21.07 -10.67
C LYS A 324 -7.80 20.19 -11.55
N ASP A 325 -9.09 20.36 -11.37
CA ASP A 325 -10.11 19.78 -12.26
C ASP A 325 -10.17 20.52 -13.61
N SER A 326 -11.00 20.03 -14.52
CA SER A 326 -11.20 20.64 -15.85
C SER A 326 -11.77 22.07 -15.82
N LYS A 327 -12.22 22.55 -14.66
CA LYS A 327 -12.72 23.92 -14.42
C LYS A 327 -11.69 24.81 -13.74
N GLY A 328 -10.47 24.32 -13.53
CA GLY A 328 -9.39 25.05 -12.89
C GLY A 328 -9.50 25.14 -11.35
N LYS A 329 -10.33 24.30 -10.71
CA LYS A 329 -10.48 24.27 -9.25
C LYS A 329 -9.57 23.22 -8.66
N PRO A 330 -8.86 23.51 -7.53
CA PRO A 330 -8.09 22.51 -6.81
C PRO A 330 -8.93 21.30 -6.40
N ILE A 331 -8.40 20.10 -6.62
CA ILE A 331 -9.09 18.85 -6.31
C ILE A 331 -8.81 18.50 -4.84
N PRO A 332 -9.86 18.35 -3.99
CA PRO A 332 -9.69 17.88 -2.62
C PRO A 332 -9.34 16.39 -2.61
N VAL A 333 -8.48 15.97 -1.68
CA VAL A 333 -7.93 14.61 -1.64
C VAL A 333 -8.06 13.91 -0.29
N GLY A 334 -8.81 14.46 0.64
CA GLY A 334 -9.10 13.87 1.94
C GLY A 334 -9.68 14.88 2.92
N ALA A 335 -10.24 14.39 4.03
CA ALA A 335 -10.88 15.19 5.07
C ALA A 335 -9.93 15.60 6.20
N ASN A 336 -8.72 15.06 6.24
CA ASN A 336 -7.73 15.36 7.26
C ASN A 336 -7.45 16.87 7.32
N TRP A 337 -7.19 17.39 8.52
CA TRP A 337 -6.91 18.83 8.78
C TRP A 337 -7.99 19.79 8.26
N GLY A 338 -9.25 19.35 8.18
CA GLY A 338 -10.35 20.12 7.58
C GLY A 338 -10.35 20.14 6.05
N GLY A 339 -9.60 19.25 5.44
CA GLY A 339 -9.45 19.07 4.01
C GLY A 339 -8.11 19.57 3.47
N PHE A 340 -7.60 18.89 2.46
CA PHE A 340 -6.34 19.24 1.81
C PHE A 340 -6.39 19.01 0.30
N TYR A 341 -5.42 19.60 -0.41
CA TYR A 341 -5.22 19.50 -1.85
C TYR A 341 -3.93 18.79 -2.17
N ALA A 342 -3.78 18.30 -3.39
CA ALA A 342 -2.56 17.69 -3.88
C ALA A 342 -1.69 18.68 -4.67
N LEU A 343 -0.37 18.59 -4.52
CA LEU A 343 0.62 19.30 -5.32
C LEU A 343 0.82 18.59 -6.66
N ASP A 344 0.95 19.38 -7.72
CA ASP A 344 1.32 18.91 -9.05
C ASP A 344 2.85 18.71 -9.13
N ILE A 345 3.30 17.48 -9.17
CA ILE A 345 4.73 17.12 -9.23
C ILE A 345 5.41 17.50 -10.56
N TYR A 346 4.63 17.88 -11.58
CA TYR A 346 5.15 18.36 -12.86
C TYR A 346 5.23 19.88 -12.95
N ASN A 347 4.63 20.60 -11.99
CA ASN A 347 4.88 22.01 -11.81
C ASN A 347 6.32 22.20 -11.25
N GLU A 348 7.17 22.92 -11.97
CA GLU A 348 8.59 23.08 -11.64
C GLU A 348 8.79 23.74 -10.26
N ASP A 349 8.02 24.77 -9.95
CA ASP A 349 8.12 25.49 -8.67
C ASP A 349 7.66 24.61 -7.50
N ALA A 350 6.56 23.86 -7.65
CA ALA A 350 6.11 22.88 -6.65
C ALA A 350 7.16 21.79 -6.43
N ARG A 351 7.78 21.29 -7.50
CA ARG A 351 8.86 20.29 -7.44
C ARG A 351 10.09 20.84 -6.71
N ASN A 352 10.48 22.07 -7.00
CA ASN A 352 11.61 22.74 -6.33
C ASN A 352 11.31 23.01 -4.85
N TYR A 353 10.07 23.35 -4.51
CA TYR A 353 9.63 23.46 -3.12
C TYR A 353 9.79 22.13 -2.38
N ILE A 354 9.29 21.02 -2.95
CA ILE A 354 9.44 19.67 -2.37
C ILE A 354 10.92 19.34 -2.14
N LYS A 355 11.80 19.57 -3.13
CA LYS A 355 13.25 19.35 -2.99
C LYS A 355 13.84 20.19 -1.85
N SER A 356 13.42 21.45 -1.74
CA SER A 356 13.89 22.35 -0.67
C SER A 356 13.46 21.89 0.72
N VAL A 357 12.24 21.35 0.86
CA VAL A 357 11.74 20.75 2.12
C VAL A 357 12.62 19.56 2.53
N PHE A 358 12.90 18.64 1.63
CA PHE A 358 13.76 17.50 1.95
C PHE A 358 15.20 17.92 2.27
N ASN A 359 15.74 18.93 1.59
CA ASN A 359 17.05 19.48 1.95
C ASN A 359 17.06 20.05 3.37
N GLU A 360 16.02 20.79 3.76
CA GLU A 360 15.89 21.32 5.12
C GLU A 360 15.81 20.21 6.16
N VAL A 361 14.92 19.25 5.95
CA VAL A 361 14.67 18.15 6.90
C VAL A 361 15.90 17.23 7.06
N LEU A 362 16.52 16.85 5.95
CA LEU A 362 17.56 15.82 5.97
C LEU A 362 18.97 16.38 6.17
N ASN A 363 19.25 17.59 5.66
CA ASN A 363 20.60 18.15 5.67
C ASN A 363 20.76 19.30 6.68
N VAL A 364 19.72 20.13 6.89
CA VAL A 364 19.79 21.25 7.84
C VAL A 364 19.36 20.81 9.25
N TRP A 365 18.21 20.14 9.40
CA TRP A 365 17.80 19.60 10.70
C TRP A 365 18.52 18.30 11.04
N GLY A 366 18.83 17.44 10.04
CA GLY A 366 19.66 16.26 10.19
C GLY A 366 18.91 14.97 10.43
N PHE A 367 17.61 14.85 10.08
CA PHE A 367 16.85 13.61 10.20
C PHE A 367 17.43 12.51 9.28
N ASP A 368 17.29 11.24 9.68
CA ASP A 368 17.82 10.05 9.01
C ASP A 368 16.75 9.22 8.32
N LEU A 369 15.51 9.34 8.80
CA LEU A 369 14.34 8.61 8.33
C LEU A 369 13.20 9.60 8.10
N VAL A 370 12.50 9.45 6.98
CA VAL A 370 11.25 10.18 6.73
C VAL A 370 10.08 9.20 6.56
N LYS A 371 9.03 9.35 7.38
CA LYS A 371 7.72 8.73 7.15
C LYS A 371 6.95 9.64 6.20
N LEU A 372 6.74 9.16 4.97
CA LEU A 372 6.08 9.90 3.91
C LEU A 372 4.66 9.39 3.72
N ASP A 373 3.70 10.23 4.05
CA ASP A 373 2.30 9.86 4.17
C ASP A 373 1.42 10.50 3.10
N PHE A 374 0.22 9.93 2.87
CA PHE A 374 -0.74 10.40 1.87
C PHE A 374 -0.17 10.48 0.45
N LEU A 375 0.76 9.58 0.10
CA LEU A 375 1.48 9.62 -1.17
C LEU A 375 0.58 9.36 -2.39
N TYR A 376 -0.60 8.73 -2.20
CA TYR A 376 -1.61 8.56 -3.25
C TYR A 376 -2.04 9.89 -3.88
N ALA A 377 -1.89 11.00 -3.14
CA ALA A 377 -2.33 12.33 -3.56
C ALA A 377 -1.71 12.79 -4.88
N ALA A 378 -0.48 12.38 -5.20
CA ALA A 378 0.19 12.76 -6.45
C ALA A 378 -0.49 12.21 -7.71
N ALA A 379 -1.19 11.06 -7.62
CA ALA A 379 -1.68 10.29 -8.77
C ALA A 379 -3.22 10.10 -8.78
N ILE A 380 -3.97 11.09 -8.30
CA ILE A 380 -5.44 11.01 -8.18
C ILE A 380 -6.18 11.10 -9.52
N ILE A 381 -5.59 11.75 -10.51
CA ILE A 381 -6.10 11.87 -11.88
C ILE A 381 -4.95 11.68 -12.88
N PRO A 382 -5.24 11.22 -14.10
CA PRO A 382 -4.26 11.23 -15.19
C PRO A 382 -3.98 12.68 -15.62
N MET A 383 -2.72 12.99 -15.92
CA MET A 383 -2.29 14.33 -16.31
C MET A 383 -1.17 14.26 -17.34
N TYR A 384 -1.04 15.28 -18.16
CA TYR A 384 0.09 15.45 -19.12
C TYR A 384 0.25 14.26 -20.09
N GLY A 385 -0.83 13.59 -20.44
CA GLY A 385 -0.80 12.40 -21.29
C GLY A 385 -0.34 11.12 -20.59
N LYS A 386 -0.13 11.16 -19.29
CA LYS A 386 0.33 10.05 -18.44
C LYS A 386 -0.83 9.41 -17.69
N SER A 387 -0.75 8.09 -17.52
CA SER A 387 -1.65 7.34 -16.65
C SER A 387 -1.40 7.64 -15.17
N ARG A 388 -2.36 7.31 -14.29
CA ARG A 388 -2.16 7.37 -12.82
C ARG A 388 -0.99 6.51 -12.36
N GLY A 389 -0.82 5.32 -12.95
CA GLY A 389 0.30 4.43 -12.65
C GLY A 389 1.64 5.09 -12.95
N GLU A 390 1.79 5.69 -14.13
CA GLU A 390 3.01 6.40 -14.52
C GLU A 390 3.32 7.56 -13.55
N ILE A 391 2.30 8.36 -13.19
CA ILE A 391 2.47 9.47 -12.25
C ILE A 391 2.89 8.96 -10.85
N ALA A 392 2.33 7.83 -10.41
CA ALA A 392 2.72 7.23 -9.13
C ALA A 392 4.20 6.82 -9.12
N TYR A 393 4.70 6.19 -10.20
CA TYR A 393 6.13 5.87 -10.32
C TYR A 393 7.00 7.13 -10.33
N ASP A 394 6.63 8.15 -11.12
CA ASP A 394 7.37 9.41 -11.19
C ASP A 394 7.39 10.11 -9.82
N SER A 395 6.31 10.02 -9.03
CA SER A 395 6.24 10.60 -7.69
C SER A 395 7.19 9.90 -6.70
N ILE A 396 7.27 8.57 -6.73
CA ILE A 396 8.19 7.81 -5.87
C ILE A 396 9.65 8.02 -6.29
N GLU A 397 9.92 8.11 -7.58
CA GLU A 397 11.27 8.43 -8.08
C GLU A 397 11.71 9.83 -7.65
N LEU A 398 10.81 10.83 -7.70
CA LEU A 398 11.09 12.16 -7.16
C LEU A 398 11.44 12.11 -5.66
N LEU A 399 10.69 11.34 -4.87
CA LEU A 399 10.97 11.20 -3.42
C LEU A 399 12.33 10.53 -3.18
N ARG A 400 12.64 9.47 -3.92
CA ARG A 400 13.96 8.82 -3.79
C ARG A 400 15.10 9.74 -4.21
N GLU A 401 14.91 10.55 -5.27
CA GLU A 401 15.87 11.61 -5.66
C GLU A 401 16.09 12.61 -4.52
N CYS A 402 15.02 13.05 -3.86
CA CYS A 402 15.08 14.02 -2.76
C CYS A 402 15.74 13.45 -1.50
N VAL A 403 15.46 12.19 -1.17
CA VAL A 403 15.91 11.55 0.08
C VAL A 403 17.34 10.99 -0.05
N GLY A 404 17.77 10.63 -1.26
CA GLY A 404 19.11 10.06 -1.49
C GLY A 404 19.27 8.71 -0.80
N ASP A 405 20.31 8.56 0.02
CA ASP A 405 20.64 7.31 0.72
C ASP A 405 19.98 7.16 2.10
N LYS A 406 19.21 8.18 2.54
CA LYS A 406 18.49 8.11 3.82
C LYS A 406 17.22 7.26 3.68
N LYS A 407 16.61 6.91 4.80
CA LYS A 407 15.54 5.91 4.88
C LYS A 407 14.16 6.52 4.60
N ILE A 408 13.32 5.79 3.85
CA ILE A 408 11.92 6.14 3.60
C ILE A 408 11.02 5.06 4.22
N LEU A 409 10.05 5.49 5.03
CA LEU A 409 8.88 4.73 5.41
C LEU A 409 7.67 5.26 4.60
N GLY A 410 7.26 4.54 3.56
CA GLY A 410 6.11 4.90 2.73
C GLY A 410 4.78 4.62 3.41
N CYS A 411 3.80 5.51 3.25
CA CYS A 411 2.47 5.36 3.81
C CYS A 411 1.41 5.98 2.88
N GLY A 412 0.19 5.40 2.84
CA GLY A 412 -0.88 5.90 1.99
C GLY A 412 -0.52 5.90 0.51
N VAL A 413 0.01 4.81 -0.03
CA VAL A 413 0.54 4.73 -1.39
C VAL A 413 0.27 3.36 -2.03
N GLN A 414 0.16 3.34 -3.36
CA GLN A 414 0.20 2.10 -4.13
C GLN A 414 1.55 1.42 -3.92
N GLN A 415 1.53 0.10 -3.73
CA GLN A 415 2.72 -0.60 -3.25
C GLN A 415 3.75 -0.87 -4.35
N MET A 416 3.29 -1.26 -5.55
CA MET A 416 4.19 -1.65 -6.63
C MET A 416 5.16 -0.55 -7.08
N PRO A 417 4.78 0.75 -7.19
CA PRO A 417 5.74 1.83 -7.43
C PRO A 417 6.85 1.95 -6.38
N CYS A 418 6.61 1.44 -5.17
CA CYS A 418 7.54 1.49 -4.04
C CYS A 418 8.52 0.30 -4.00
N PHE A 419 8.31 -0.76 -4.80
CA PHE A 419 9.16 -1.96 -4.80
C PHE A 419 10.61 -1.60 -5.11
N GLY A 420 11.53 -1.92 -4.17
CA GLY A 420 12.95 -1.59 -4.29
C GLY A 420 13.27 -0.09 -4.32
N LYS A 421 12.34 0.78 -3.88
CA LYS A 421 12.50 2.24 -3.82
C LYS A 421 12.38 2.82 -2.41
N VAL A 422 11.77 2.09 -1.49
CA VAL A 422 11.63 2.46 -0.07
C VAL A 422 12.15 1.32 0.80
N GLU A 423 12.69 1.66 1.96
CA GLU A 423 13.20 0.69 2.93
C GLU A 423 12.05 0.04 3.70
N TYR A 424 11.04 0.84 4.06
CA TYR A 424 9.91 0.43 4.89
C TYR A 424 8.59 0.87 4.28
N MET A 425 7.52 0.11 4.55
CA MET A 425 6.21 0.40 3.99
C MET A 425 5.10 0.04 4.95
N ARG A 426 4.22 1.02 5.26
CA ARG A 426 2.93 0.77 5.89
C ARG A 426 2.06 -0.09 4.97
N ILE A 427 1.56 -1.20 5.49
CA ILE A 427 0.81 -2.19 4.70
C ILE A 427 -0.66 -2.28 5.06
N GLY A 428 -1.11 -1.56 6.07
CA GLY A 428 -2.49 -1.49 6.54
C GLY A 428 -2.94 -0.07 6.86
N PRO A 429 -4.25 0.14 7.10
CA PRO A 429 -4.75 1.39 7.65
C PRO A 429 -4.24 1.57 9.08
N ASP A 430 -4.36 2.80 9.60
CA ASP A 430 -4.06 3.07 10.99
C ASP A 430 -4.88 2.17 11.92
N MET A 431 -4.25 1.64 12.96
CA MET A 431 -4.95 0.99 14.05
C MET A 431 -5.77 2.01 14.83
N SER A 432 -6.94 1.63 15.29
CA SER A 432 -7.69 2.46 16.22
C SER A 432 -7.17 2.28 17.65
N LEU A 433 -7.58 3.15 18.58
CA LEU A 433 -7.27 2.98 20.01
C LEU A 433 -8.11 1.88 20.70
N GLY A 434 -8.72 1.00 19.93
CA GLY A 434 -9.53 -0.13 20.40
C GLY A 434 -9.85 -1.08 19.25
N TRP A 435 -10.41 -2.25 19.60
CA TRP A 435 -10.65 -3.30 18.59
C TRP A 435 -11.90 -3.06 17.74
N LYS A 436 -12.93 -2.46 18.32
CA LYS A 436 -14.23 -2.32 17.63
C LYS A 436 -14.19 -1.18 16.61
N HIS A 437 -14.74 -1.45 15.43
CA HIS A 437 -14.99 -0.41 14.44
C HIS A 437 -15.95 0.66 14.97
N THR A 438 -15.73 1.89 14.56
CA THR A 438 -16.71 2.96 14.74
C THR A 438 -17.84 2.80 13.71
N TRP A 439 -19.08 3.19 14.07
CA TRP A 439 -20.20 3.22 13.12
C TRP A 439 -19.87 4.04 11.87
N LEU A 440 -19.11 5.11 12.02
CA LEU A 440 -18.75 6.04 10.96
C LEU A 440 -17.93 5.36 9.86
N ARG A 441 -17.00 4.43 10.23
CA ARG A 441 -16.17 3.72 9.27
C ARG A 441 -16.99 2.98 8.19
N ASN A 442 -18.00 2.23 8.61
CA ASN A 442 -18.82 1.45 7.69
C ASN A 442 -19.59 2.31 6.68
N HIS A 443 -19.62 3.63 6.88
CA HIS A 443 -20.36 4.60 6.06
C HIS A 443 -19.46 5.53 5.27
N MET A 444 -18.13 5.53 5.50
CA MET A 444 -17.16 6.39 4.81
C MET A 444 -16.50 5.66 3.63
N HIS A 445 -15.34 5.10 3.84
CA HIS A 445 -14.57 4.36 2.83
C HIS A 445 -13.75 3.24 3.49
N ARG A 446 -13.31 2.26 2.69
CA ARG A 446 -12.59 1.08 3.20
C ARG A 446 -11.15 1.37 3.67
N GLU A 447 -10.60 2.52 3.35
CA GLU A 447 -9.27 2.98 3.75
C GLU A 447 -9.24 3.65 5.14
N ASP A 448 -10.37 3.71 5.85
CA ASP A 448 -10.46 4.37 7.15
C ASP A 448 -9.81 3.53 8.27
N VAL A 449 -9.48 4.19 9.38
CA VAL A 449 -8.83 3.61 10.58
C VAL A 449 -9.52 2.34 11.06
N SER A 450 -8.75 1.25 11.26
CA SER A 450 -9.29 -0.05 11.67
C SER A 450 -8.26 -1.04 12.15
N THR A 451 -8.33 -1.45 13.39
CA THR A 451 -7.50 -2.55 13.93
C THR A 451 -7.72 -3.88 13.21
N PRO A 452 -8.97 -4.38 12.99
CA PRO A 452 -9.16 -5.62 12.23
C PRO A 452 -8.60 -5.58 10.81
N ASN A 453 -8.78 -4.47 10.08
CA ASN A 453 -8.25 -4.38 8.72
C ASN A 453 -6.74 -4.24 8.68
N ALA A 454 -6.12 -3.53 9.65
CA ALA A 454 -4.67 -3.50 9.78
C ALA A 454 -4.10 -4.92 9.99
N ILE A 455 -4.78 -5.74 10.79
CA ILE A 455 -4.42 -7.16 11.01
C ILE A 455 -4.61 -7.98 9.73
N TYR A 456 -5.78 -7.89 9.06
CA TYR A 456 -5.99 -8.61 7.79
C TYR A 456 -4.93 -8.23 6.74
N ASN A 457 -4.69 -6.93 6.54
CA ASN A 457 -3.69 -6.45 5.61
C ASN A 457 -2.30 -6.99 5.94
N SER A 458 -1.91 -7.01 7.22
CA SER A 458 -0.61 -7.55 7.64
C SER A 458 -0.48 -9.06 7.38
N ILE A 459 -1.54 -9.83 7.65
CA ILE A 459 -1.57 -11.27 7.37
C ILE A 459 -1.42 -11.51 5.86
N PHE A 460 -2.19 -10.80 5.04
CA PHE A 460 -2.29 -11.10 3.61
C PHE A 460 -1.25 -10.37 2.75
N ARG A 461 -0.61 -9.31 3.26
CA ARG A 461 0.52 -8.63 2.62
C ARG A 461 1.89 -9.06 3.17
N ARG A 462 1.94 -10.07 4.04
CA ARG A 462 3.21 -10.60 4.57
C ARG A 462 4.19 -11.05 3.48
N CYS A 463 3.68 -11.41 2.29
CA CYS A 463 4.49 -11.74 1.12
C CYS A 463 5.45 -10.64 0.69
N LEU A 464 5.18 -9.39 1.04
CA LEU A 464 5.99 -8.24 0.69
C LEU A 464 7.18 -8.07 1.65
N ASN A 465 7.05 -8.58 2.90
CA ASN A 465 8.06 -8.39 3.94
C ASN A 465 9.35 -9.14 3.61
N GLY A 466 10.46 -8.40 3.51
CA GLY A 466 11.77 -8.95 3.16
C GLY A 466 11.93 -9.32 1.66
N ARG A 467 10.92 -9.05 0.82
CA ARG A 467 11.00 -9.22 -0.65
C ARG A 467 11.00 -7.87 -1.37
N ALA A 468 10.06 -7.00 -1.07
CA ALA A 468 9.96 -5.68 -1.67
C ALA A 468 10.57 -4.58 -0.79
N PHE A 469 10.28 -4.67 0.49
CA PHE A 469 10.67 -3.77 1.59
C PHE A 469 10.44 -4.48 2.93
N LEU A 470 10.72 -3.82 4.05
CA LEU A 470 10.28 -4.28 5.36
C LEU A 470 8.90 -3.69 5.70
N CYS A 471 7.97 -4.56 6.10
CA CYS A 471 6.59 -4.17 6.35
C CYS A 471 6.41 -3.45 7.69
N ASP A 472 5.61 -2.38 7.66
CA ASP A 472 5.10 -1.69 8.83
C ASP A 472 3.62 -2.09 9.06
N PRO A 473 3.32 -2.97 10.04
CA PRO A 473 1.96 -3.34 10.40
C PRO A 473 1.27 -2.34 11.33
N ASP A 474 1.89 -1.19 11.59
CA ASP A 474 1.54 -0.12 12.51
C ASP A 474 2.13 -0.32 13.92
N VAL A 475 1.40 0.01 15.00
CA VAL A 475 1.93 0.13 16.36
C VAL A 475 1.37 -0.91 17.30
N PHE A 476 2.14 -1.22 18.35
CA PHE A 476 1.62 -1.80 19.57
C PHE A 476 1.52 -0.74 20.67
N LEU A 477 0.54 -0.85 21.56
CA LEU A 477 0.25 0.10 22.61
C LEU A 477 0.03 -0.65 23.91
N LEU A 478 0.84 -0.40 24.93
CA LEU A 478 0.78 -1.08 26.21
C LEU A 478 0.27 -0.19 27.36
N ARG A 479 0.21 1.14 27.17
CA ARG A 479 -0.30 2.07 28.19
C ARG A 479 -1.71 1.72 28.67
N ARG A 480 -2.08 2.16 29.87
CA ARG A 480 -3.41 1.92 30.47
C ARG A 480 -4.37 3.10 30.27
N THR A 481 -3.86 4.25 29.85
CA THR A 481 -4.62 5.51 29.68
C THR A 481 -4.92 5.77 28.21
N ASN A 482 -6.01 6.47 27.91
CA ASN A 482 -6.42 6.90 26.57
C ASN A 482 -6.41 5.74 25.54
N ILE A 483 -6.92 4.57 25.94
CA ILE A 483 -6.97 3.37 25.10
C ILE A 483 -8.18 2.51 25.50
N LYS A 484 -8.71 1.75 24.57
CA LYS A 484 -9.88 0.86 24.77
C LYS A 484 -9.55 -0.62 24.63
N PHE A 485 -8.29 -0.97 24.37
CA PHE A 485 -7.86 -2.36 24.37
C PHE A 485 -7.82 -2.93 25.78
N THR A 486 -8.23 -4.18 25.93
CA THR A 486 -7.98 -4.94 27.16
C THR A 486 -6.50 -5.31 27.26
N PRO A 487 -5.97 -5.63 28.46
CA PRO A 487 -4.59 -6.10 28.60
C PRO A 487 -4.25 -7.30 27.69
N ASP A 488 -5.16 -8.23 27.53
CA ASP A 488 -4.97 -9.40 26.65
C ASP A 488 -4.91 -8.98 25.18
N GLN A 489 -5.75 -8.03 24.74
CA GLN A 489 -5.69 -7.48 23.39
C GLN A 489 -4.39 -6.70 23.14
N GLN A 490 -3.85 -6.01 24.15
CA GLN A 490 -2.55 -5.33 24.04
C GLN A 490 -1.41 -6.34 23.86
N LYS A 491 -1.39 -7.43 24.64
CA LYS A 491 -0.42 -8.53 24.48
C LYS A 491 -0.56 -9.22 23.14
N LEU A 492 -1.80 -9.48 22.70
CA LEU A 492 -2.09 -10.05 21.38
C LEU A 492 -1.50 -9.17 20.26
N LEU A 493 -1.80 -7.87 20.28
CA LEU A 493 -1.27 -6.93 19.27
C LEU A 493 0.24 -6.86 19.32
N GLY A 494 0.85 -6.79 20.49
CA GLY A 494 2.30 -6.79 20.64
C GLY A 494 2.95 -8.05 20.04
N LYS A 495 2.38 -9.23 20.33
CA LYS A 495 2.85 -10.50 19.73
C LYS A 495 2.65 -10.51 18.21
N PHE A 496 1.51 -10.00 17.73
CA PHE A 496 1.22 -9.89 16.31
C PHE A 496 2.24 -8.99 15.59
N ILE A 497 2.50 -7.78 16.12
CA ILE A 497 3.50 -6.84 15.57
C ILE A 497 4.90 -7.47 15.57
N LYS A 498 5.30 -8.16 16.64
CA LYS A 498 6.56 -8.91 16.70
C LYS A 498 6.72 -9.91 15.55
N LEU A 499 5.64 -10.64 15.22
CA LEU A 499 5.66 -11.70 14.22
C LEU A 499 5.63 -11.17 12.78
N PHE A 500 4.89 -10.09 12.51
CA PHE A 500 4.67 -9.57 11.15
C PHE A 500 5.53 -8.36 10.79
N GLY A 501 6.06 -7.64 11.78
CA GLY A 501 6.73 -6.35 11.57
C GLY A 501 8.20 -6.45 11.16
N GLY A 502 8.55 -5.67 10.14
CA GLY A 502 9.90 -5.14 9.93
C GLY A 502 10.09 -3.78 10.62
N VAL A 503 8.95 -3.13 10.95
CA VAL A 503 8.85 -1.93 11.79
C VAL A 503 8.02 -2.28 13.01
N LEU A 504 8.58 -2.07 14.20
CA LEU A 504 7.97 -2.34 15.50
C LEU A 504 7.91 -1.02 16.28
N PHE A 505 6.92 -0.21 15.98
CA PHE A 505 6.71 1.06 16.68
C PHE A 505 5.73 0.92 17.85
N MET A 506 5.96 1.73 18.87
CA MET A 506 5.00 2.02 19.92
C MET A 506 4.87 3.54 20.11
N SER A 507 3.83 3.98 20.80
CA SER A 507 3.50 5.40 20.98
C SER A 507 3.15 5.71 22.43
N ASP A 508 3.93 5.17 23.37
CA ASP A 508 3.68 5.26 24.81
C ASP A 508 4.85 5.94 25.53
N ASN A 509 4.58 6.63 26.64
CA ASN A 509 5.62 7.04 27.58
C ASN A 509 6.02 5.82 28.42
N VAL A 510 7.17 5.23 28.15
CA VAL A 510 7.66 4.00 28.81
C VAL A 510 7.89 4.18 30.32
N ALA A 511 8.11 5.41 30.78
CA ALA A 511 8.22 5.69 32.23
C ALA A 511 6.92 5.38 33.02
N GLU A 512 5.79 5.26 32.32
CA GLU A 512 4.49 4.94 32.93
C GLU A 512 4.20 3.43 33.00
N TYR A 513 5.09 2.59 32.47
CA TYR A 513 4.92 1.15 32.42
C TYR A 513 5.16 0.50 33.80
N ASP A 514 4.28 -0.40 34.16
CA ASP A 514 4.51 -1.33 35.27
C ASP A 514 5.48 -2.48 34.85
N SER A 515 5.82 -3.35 35.79
CA SER A 515 6.76 -4.46 35.54
C SER A 515 6.26 -5.44 34.47
N GLU A 516 4.95 -5.70 34.42
CA GLU A 516 4.33 -6.60 33.41
C GLU A 516 4.39 -5.98 32.01
N GLN A 517 4.10 -4.68 31.90
CA GLN A 517 4.19 -3.93 30.65
C GLN A 517 5.63 -3.86 30.14
N LEU A 518 6.62 -3.65 31.03
CA LEU A 518 8.04 -3.65 30.68
C LEU A 518 8.53 -5.03 30.20
N GLU A 519 8.10 -6.12 30.84
CA GLU A 519 8.40 -7.48 30.37
C GLU A 519 7.81 -7.72 28.98
N THR A 520 6.56 -7.36 28.75
CA THR A 520 5.87 -7.47 27.46
C THR A 520 6.56 -6.62 26.40
N PHE A 521 6.94 -5.38 26.70
CA PHE A 521 7.69 -4.48 25.82
C PHE A 521 9.02 -5.10 25.35
N ARG A 522 9.81 -5.65 26.29
CA ARG A 522 11.08 -6.30 25.97
C ARG A 522 10.88 -7.56 25.12
N ASP A 523 9.88 -8.39 25.44
CA ASP A 523 9.57 -9.57 24.62
C ASP A 523 9.21 -9.17 23.19
N ILE A 524 8.35 -8.15 22.97
CA ILE A 524 7.95 -7.71 21.64
C ILE A 524 9.18 -7.30 20.81
N LEU A 525 10.10 -6.57 21.39
CA LEU A 525 11.26 -6.00 20.68
C LEU A 525 12.45 -6.96 20.54
N THR A 526 12.38 -8.16 21.12
CA THR A 526 13.41 -9.18 20.98
C THR A 526 13.19 -10.04 19.72
N ASP A 527 14.20 -10.17 18.85
CA ASP A 527 14.13 -10.97 17.61
C ASP A 527 14.39 -12.45 17.88
N ASN A 528 13.40 -13.17 18.41
CA ASN A 528 13.50 -14.58 18.76
C ASN A 528 12.31 -15.41 18.28
N ALA A 529 11.46 -14.86 17.39
CA ALA A 529 10.27 -15.53 16.91
C ALA A 529 10.19 -15.53 15.37
N LYS A 530 9.63 -16.61 14.79
CA LYS A 530 9.44 -16.77 13.35
C LYS A 530 8.13 -17.51 13.06
N ILE A 531 7.32 -16.99 12.15
CA ILE A 531 6.11 -17.63 11.65
C ILE A 531 6.50 -18.90 10.86
N THR A 532 5.74 -19.98 11.05
CA THR A 532 5.90 -21.26 10.33
C THR A 532 4.71 -21.60 9.47
N ALA A 533 3.48 -21.22 9.88
CA ALA A 533 2.30 -21.38 9.05
C ALA A 533 1.22 -20.33 9.43
N ILE A 534 0.35 -20.03 8.49
CA ILE A 534 -0.80 -19.15 8.72
C ILE A 534 -2.03 -19.73 8.04
N ASN A 535 -3.13 -19.74 8.78
CA ASN A 535 -4.45 -20.03 8.24
C ASN A 535 -5.48 -19.05 8.81
N VAL A 536 -6.40 -18.59 7.97
CA VAL A 536 -7.54 -17.77 8.39
C VAL A 536 -8.83 -18.43 7.96
N ASN A 537 -9.66 -18.79 8.95
CA ASN A 537 -10.94 -19.44 8.68
C ASN A 537 -12.04 -18.78 9.53
N ASN A 538 -13.14 -18.37 8.91
CA ASN A 538 -14.29 -17.71 9.57
C ASN A 538 -13.85 -16.59 10.53
N ASN A 539 -13.00 -15.68 10.06
CA ASN A 539 -12.40 -14.57 10.82
C ASN A 539 -11.47 -14.99 11.99
N THR A 540 -11.22 -16.28 12.18
CA THR A 540 -10.25 -16.76 13.17
C THR A 540 -8.91 -16.96 12.48
N ALA A 541 -7.88 -16.24 12.95
CA ALA A 541 -6.50 -16.42 12.55
C ALA A 541 -5.84 -17.51 13.41
N PHE A 542 -5.11 -18.39 12.75
CA PHE A 542 -4.22 -19.41 13.33
C PHE A 542 -2.83 -19.10 12.78
N ILE A 543 -1.93 -18.68 13.65
CA ILE A 543 -0.56 -18.31 13.29
C ILE A 543 0.37 -19.21 14.08
N ASP A 544 0.89 -20.23 13.42
CA ASP A 544 1.91 -21.11 13.97
C ASP A 544 3.26 -20.40 13.92
N TYR A 545 3.99 -20.42 15.02
CA TYR A 545 5.30 -19.79 15.11
C TYR A 545 6.24 -20.56 16.04
N VAL A 546 7.54 -20.28 15.90
CA VAL A 546 8.58 -20.75 16.82
C VAL A 546 9.17 -19.54 17.51
N GLN A 547 9.23 -19.57 18.85
CA GLN A 547 9.91 -18.57 19.66
C GLN A 547 10.89 -19.26 20.61
N ASP A 548 12.16 -18.83 20.65
CA ASP A 548 13.24 -19.45 21.43
C ASP A 548 13.35 -20.98 21.21
N GLY A 549 13.10 -21.43 19.97
CA GLY A 549 13.13 -22.85 19.60
C GLY A 549 11.89 -23.67 20.02
N LYS A 550 10.89 -23.03 20.62
CA LYS A 550 9.63 -23.69 21.03
C LYS A 550 8.54 -23.31 20.07
N ALA A 551 7.81 -24.32 19.57
CA ALA A 551 6.63 -24.13 18.75
C ALA A 551 5.44 -23.67 19.62
N ASP A 552 4.67 -22.72 19.09
CA ASP A 552 3.47 -22.18 19.71
C ASP A 552 2.49 -21.69 18.64
N VAL A 553 1.25 -21.39 19.03
CA VAL A 553 0.16 -20.95 18.15
C VAL A 553 -0.51 -19.71 18.71
N LEU A 554 -0.60 -18.66 17.90
CA LEU A 554 -1.43 -17.48 18.19
C LEU A 554 -2.79 -17.66 17.53
N LYS A 555 -3.83 -17.92 18.32
CA LYS A 555 -5.19 -18.17 17.84
C LYS A 555 -6.14 -17.10 18.36
N PHE A 556 -6.76 -16.34 17.44
CA PHE A 556 -7.68 -15.27 17.81
C PHE A 556 -8.69 -14.92 16.71
N ASN A 557 -9.80 -14.33 17.10
CA ASN A 557 -10.76 -13.74 16.16
C ASN A 557 -10.29 -12.35 15.73
N VAL A 558 -10.09 -12.15 14.43
CA VAL A 558 -9.57 -10.88 13.87
C VAL A 558 -10.57 -9.72 14.07
N THR A 559 -11.88 -9.99 14.04
CA THR A 559 -12.90 -8.92 14.07
C THR A 559 -13.14 -8.33 15.44
N ASP A 560 -12.92 -9.07 16.52
CA ASP A 560 -13.22 -8.62 17.90
C ASP A 560 -12.04 -8.81 18.88
N GLY A 561 -10.96 -9.44 18.46
CA GLY A 561 -9.76 -9.68 19.28
C GLY A 561 -9.96 -10.72 20.40
N THR A 562 -10.95 -11.61 20.28
CA THR A 562 -11.12 -12.72 21.21
C THR A 562 -10.00 -13.73 21.01
N ILE A 563 -9.27 -14.07 22.07
CA ILE A 563 -8.19 -15.06 22.09
C ILE A 563 -8.78 -16.42 22.50
N TYR A 564 -8.31 -17.51 21.86
CA TYR A 564 -8.77 -18.88 22.12
C TYR A 564 -7.67 -19.77 22.68
#